data_4d7de16c38c28b3319217c1984b3f188
#
_entry.id   4d7de16c38c28b3319217c1984b3f188
#
_cell.length_a   1.000
_cell.length_b   1.000
_cell.length_c   1.000
_cell.angle_alpha   90.00
_cell.angle_beta   90.00
_cell.angle_gamma   90.00
#
_symmetry.space_group_name_H-M   'P 1'
#
loop_
_entity.id
_entity.type
_entity.pdbx_description
1 polymer ?
#
loop_
_entity_poly.entity_id
_entity_poly.type
_entity_poly.pdbx_seq_one_letter_code
_entity_poly.pdbx_strand_id
1 'polypeptide(L)'
;MQKSAEAARRGALFTASMLFSSICLAQSISYQQAEQNALRDSYTTQAHQALQQASQLEAEALKGLGLPRVDFNVRAYAFHNELDVPLGALKNNLEQTLSNGVSSKIDEWQGTLGSAADPLKDSLNQTIHDGVGLIPDSSQVVLEDQVIRPTVSITMPLYTGGLTSIAKEAANLKAQRSQLNSRQQQDLQRFELIQAYFNAQLQKQLLASSQFNLDAMQAHYRNALKLEQQGFISKGQRMQFEVARNNAERAHQNADAGYKSSLFQLNNLLQSSQITDLTTPLFVNSAQNLALNNLLKSFPEHSALIQKMQMDTRLANANVKAQNAAKKPSLFAFGEYSLDDKQNWIVGVGARYNLFSGIDKSKNVQAAELQRYASELMTERAKQEIESVIYASYSEAAAAQQSDQLLQRNLKAAQENLRIQELSFKEDMGTAAQVIDAQNALSGLKSETALNAYKYVMSLAALLQSHGSIEQFQTYINQPNTRYVR
;
A
#
# COMPACT_ATOMS: atom_id res chain seq x y z
N MET A 1 62.50 17.94 1.53
CA MET A 1 62.28 16.86 0.59
C MET A 1 61.23 15.88 1.11
N GLN A 2 59.99 16.33 1.37
CA GLN A 2 58.91 15.45 1.89
C GLN A 2 57.54 15.89 1.40
N LYS A 3 57.43 16.68 0.32
CA LYS A 3 56.17 17.13 -0.31
C LYS A 3 55.94 16.63 -1.76
N SER A 4 56.78 15.72 -2.29
CA SER A 4 56.64 15.22 -3.65
C SER A 4 56.20 13.73 -3.74
N ALA A 5 55.91 13.07 -2.61
CA ALA A 5 55.50 11.68 -2.58
C ALA A 5 53.98 11.47 -2.42
N GLU A 6 53.22 12.50 -2.07
CA GLU A 6 51.74 12.40 -1.93
C GLU A 6 50.94 12.73 -3.19
N ALA A 7 51.56 13.40 -4.17
CA ALA A 7 50.89 13.70 -5.45
C ALA A 7 50.87 12.53 -6.41
N ALA A 8 51.77 11.53 -6.26
CA ALA A 8 51.83 10.34 -7.14
C ALA A 8 50.86 9.21 -6.76
N ARG A 9 50.25 9.23 -5.57
CA ARG A 9 49.27 8.23 -5.12
C ARG A 9 47.80 8.56 -5.42
N ARG A 10 47.49 9.78 -5.87
CA ARG A 10 46.12 10.18 -6.26
C ARG A 10 45.86 10.09 -7.77
N GLY A 11 46.86 9.76 -8.58
CA GLY A 11 46.76 9.64 -10.04
C GLY A 11 46.46 8.25 -10.61
N ALA A 12 46.45 7.19 -9.77
CA ALA A 12 46.36 5.82 -10.26
C ALA A 12 45.02 5.10 -9.95
N LEU A 13 43.96 5.83 -9.56
CA LEU A 13 42.66 5.26 -9.24
C LEU A 13 41.54 5.73 -10.21
N PHE A 14 41.91 6.26 -11.37
CA PHE A 14 40.93 6.81 -12.32
C PHE A 14 41.18 6.29 -13.75
N THR A 15 41.33 4.99 -13.96
CA THR A 15 41.16 4.38 -15.30
C THR A 15 40.96 2.87 -15.20
N ALA A 16 39.90 2.43 -14.57
CA ALA A 16 39.28 1.13 -14.81
C ALA A 16 37.76 1.28 -14.84
N SER A 17 37.30 2.25 -15.62
CA SER A 17 35.91 2.26 -16.10
C SER A 17 35.86 1.18 -17.19
N MET A 18 35.71 -0.09 -16.79
CA MET A 18 35.35 -1.15 -17.70
C MET A 18 34.02 -0.75 -18.35
N LEU A 19 34.07 -0.46 -19.62
CA LEU A 19 32.98 -0.55 -20.55
C LEU A 19 32.40 -1.97 -20.46
N PHE A 20 31.52 -2.21 -19.49
CA PHE A 20 30.51 -3.24 -19.62
C PHE A 20 29.60 -2.78 -20.74
N SER A 21 29.97 -3.02 -21.97
CA SER A 21 29.05 -3.18 -23.07
C SER A 21 28.03 -4.21 -22.58
N SER A 22 26.86 -3.74 -22.14
CA SER A 22 25.71 -4.61 -21.90
C SER A 22 25.43 -5.27 -23.24
N ILE A 23 26.01 -6.46 -23.47
CA ILE A 23 25.54 -7.37 -24.51
C ILE A 23 24.08 -7.59 -24.15
N CYS A 24 23.21 -7.01 -24.93
CA CYS A 24 21.75 -7.16 -24.82
C CYS A 24 21.44 -8.62 -25.23
N LEU A 25 21.73 -9.57 -24.33
CA LEU A 25 21.36 -10.97 -24.49
C LEU A 25 19.83 -11.02 -24.35
N ALA A 26 19.18 -11.38 -25.44
CA ALA A 26 17.77 -11.71 -25.45
C ALA A 26 17.50 -12.71 -24.31
N GLN A 27 16.79 -12.27 -23.27
CA GLN A 27 16.58 -13.08 -22.08
C GLN A 27 15.18 -13.69 -22.12
N SER A 28 15.12 -15.03 -22.06
CA SER A 28 13.89 -15.73 -21.76
C SER A 28 13.68 -15.75 -20.25
N ILE A 29 12.43 -15.52 -19.78
CA ILE A 29 12.09 -15.47 -18.36
C ILE A 29 10.97 -16.45 -18.02
N SER A 30 11.11 -17.15 -16.88
CA SER A 30 10.03 -17.92 -16.29
C SER A 30 9.13 -17.04 -15.42
N TYR A 31 7.89 -17.49 -15.18
CA TYR A 31 6.99 -16.79 -14.26
C TYR A 31 7.62 -16.63 -12.86
N GLN A 32 8.29 -17.67 -12.35
CA GLN A 32 8.94 -17.63 -11.04
C GLN A 32 10.03 -16.54 -10.96
N GLN A 33 10.87 -16.44 -12.00
CA GLN A 33 11.87 -15.38 -12.06
C GLN A 33 11.24 -14.00 -12.19
N ALA A 34 10.17 -13.88 -12.99
CA ALA A 34 9.43 -12.63 -13.13
C ALA A 34 8.81 -12.18 -11.80
N GLU A 35 8.24 -13.11 -11.02
CA GLU A 35 7.68 -12.82 -9.70
C GLU A 35 8.75 -12.35 -8.71
N GLN A 36 9.89 -13.03 -8.67
CA GLN A 36 11.02 -12.63 -7.81
C GLN A 36 11.52 -11.22 -8.16
N ASN A 37 11.67 -10.91 -9.45
CA ASN A 37 12.10 -9.58 -9.89
C ASN A 37 11.05 -8.51 -9.56
N ALA A 38 9.76 -8.76 -9.85
CA ALA A 38 8.69 -7.82 -9.56
C ALA A 38 8.59 -7.48 -8.08
N LEU A 39 8.71 -8.47 -7.19
CA LEU A 39 8.60 -8.25 -5.74
C LEU A 39 9.83 -7.58 -5.15
N ARG A 40 11.03 -7.77 -5.73
CA ARG A 40 12.27 -7.20 -5.23
C ARG A 40 12.50 -5.77 -5.72
N ASP A 41 12.32 -5.53 -7.01
CA ASP A 41 12.84 -4.34 -7.68
C ASP A 41 11.75 -3.29 -7.99
N SER A 42 10.45 -3.61 -7.78
CA SER A 42 9.36 -2.69 -8.06
C SER A 42 9.36 -1.46 -7.16
N TYR A 43 9.23 -0.27 -7.75
CA TYR A 43 9.06 0.99 -7.03
C TYR A 43 7.85 0.98 -6.10
N THR A 44 6.76 0.31 -6.49
CA THR A 44 5.56 0.15 -5.67
C THR A 44 5.87 -0.64 -4.39
N THR A 45 6.59 -1.77 -4.50
CA THR A 45 7.01 -2.57 -3.34
C THR A 45 7.90 -1.76 -2.40
N GLN A 46 8.92 -1.07 -2.93
CA GLN A 46 9.83 -0.26 -2.13
C GLN A 46 9.09 0.88 -1.42
N ALA A 47 8.16 1.57 -2.11
CA ALA A 47 7.35 2.63 -1.52
C ALA A 47 6.48 2.11 -0.35
N HIS A 48 5.80 0.98 -0.52
CA HIS A 48 4.96 0.40 0.54
C HIS A 48 5.77 -0.15 1.71
N GLN A 49 6.97 -0.68 1.49
CA GLN A 49 7.89 -1.06 2.56
C GLN A 49 8.37 0.16 3.35
N ALA A 50 8.72 1.26 2.66
CA ALA A 50 9.09 2.51 3.32
C ALA A 50 7.94 3.09 4.16
N LEU A 51 6.69 3.08 3.64
CA LEU A 51 5.51 3.52 4.38
C LEU A 51 5.22 2.61 5.60
N GLN A 52 5.43 1.31 5.47
CA GLN A 52 5.29 0.37 6.59
C GLN A 52 6.34 0.66 7.67
N GLN A 53 7.61 0.85 7.30
CA GLN A 53 8.67 1.21 8.23
C GLN A 53 8.39 2.55 8.91
N ALA A 54 7.94 3.56 8.15
CA ALA A 54 7.55 4.85 8.72
C ALA A 54 6.45 4.69 9.78
N SER A 55 5.40 3.94 9.50
CA SER A 55 4.31 3.68 10.46
C SER A 55 4.78 2.92 11.71
N GLN A 56 5.76 2.02 11.57
CA GLN A 56 6.37 1.33 12.71
C GLN A 56 7.17 2.29 13.58
N LEU A 57 7.99 3.15 12.96
CA LEU A 57 8.77 4.17 13.67
C LEU A 57 7.85 5.19 14.36
N GLU A 58 6.74 5.60 13.75
CA GLU A 58 5.73 6.45 14.38
C GLU A 58 5.12 5.78 15.63
N ALA A 59 4.80 4.50 15.56
CA ALA A 59 4.30 3.75 16.72
C ALA A 59 5.37 3.60 17.81
N GLU A 60 6.63 3.42 17.43
CA GLU A 60 7.76 3.35 18.35
C GLU A 60 8.03 4.70 19.03
N ALA A 61 7.95 5.80 18.29
CA ALA A 61 8.11 7.15 18.84
C ALA A 61 7.09 7.46 19.95
N LEU A 62 5.88 6.86 19.87
CA LEU A 62 4.85 7.04 20.89
C LEU A 62 4.99 6.11 22.11
N LYS A 63 5.95 5.15 22.12
CA LYS A 63 6.18 4.28 23.30
C LYS A 63 6.50 5.10 24.54
N GLY A 64 7.21 6.21 24.39
CA GLY A 64 7.55 7.15 25.46
C GLY A 64 6.41 8.08 25.91
N LEU A 65 5.24 8.06 25.22
CA LEU A 65 4.12 8.92 25.58
C LEU A 65 3.65 8.62 27.03
N GLY A 66 3.58 9.68 27.85
CA GLY A 66 3.26 9.55 29.27
C GLY A 66 4.49 9.50 30.20
N LEU A 67 5.71 9.48 29.65
CA LEU A 67 6.94 9.73 30.40
C LEU A 67 7.09 11.23 30.70
N PRO A 68 7.91 11.62 31.68
CA PRO A 68 8.24 13.02 31.92
C PRO A 68 8.80 13.68 30.65
N ARG A 69 8.27 14.83 30.32
CA ARG A 69 8.77 15.70 29.26
C ARG A 69 9.60 16.79 29.91
N VAL A 70 10.82 16.98 29.43
CA VAL A 70 11.74 18.03 29.89
C VAL A 70 11.92 19.04 28.76
N ASP A 71 11.58 20.27 29.03
CA ASP A 71 11.70 21.38 28.06
C ASP A 71 12.66 22.44 28.62
N PHE A 72 13.53 22.98 27.76
CA PHE A 72 14.31 24.15 28.02
C PHE A 72 13.67 25.35 27.32
N ASN A 73 13.31 26.38 28.08
CA ASN A 73 12.66 27.58 27.57
C ASN A 73 13.48 28.80 27.89
N VAL A 74 13.61 29.72 26.96
CA VAL A 74 14.16 31.07 27.18
C VAL A 74 13.07 32.07 26.84
N ARG A 75 12.70 32.87 27.81
CA ARG A 75 11.73 33.96 27.62
C ARG A 75 12.43 35.30 27.84
N ALA A 76 12.25 36.22 26.90
CA ALA A 76 12.68 37.61 27.02
C ALA A 76 11.41 38.47 26.96
N TYR A 77 11.23 39.31 27.98
CA TYR A 77 10.07 40.21 28.04
C TYR A 77 10.44 41.46 28.81
N ALA A 78 9.79 42.56 28.48
CA ALA A 78 9.81 43.80 29.24
C ALA A 78 8.40 44.04 29.80
N PHE A 79 8.32 44.47 31.02
CA PHE A 79 7.04 44.81 31.61
C PHE A 79 7.14 46.12 32.40
N HIS A 80 6.07 46.86 32.37
CA HIS A 80 5.83 48.01 33.23
C HIS A 80 4.45 47.82 33.87
N ASN A 81 4.40 47.79 35.19
CA ASN A 81 3.16 47.63 35.94
C ASN A 81 3.14 48.54 37.16
N GLU A 82 2.11 49.34 37.27
CA GLU A 82 1.86 50.19 38.42
C GLU A 82 0.77 49.52 39.28
N LEU A 83 1.16 49.21 40.52
CA LEU A 83 0.25 48.60 41.47
C LEU A 83 0.02 49.57 42.65
N ASP A 84 -1.19 50.11 42.79
CA ASP A 84 -1.61 50.84 43.96
C ASP A 84 -2.03 49.86 45.06
N VAL A 85 -1.21 49.70 46.07
CA VAL A 85 -1.49 48.85 47.23
C VAL A 85 -2.10 49.73 48.34
N PRO A 86 -3.42 49.60 48.60
CA PRO A 86 -4.07 50.33 49.70
C PRO A 86 -3.52 49.80 51.03
N LEU A 87 -2.78 50.60 51.72
CA LEU A 87 -2.13 50.27 52.98
C LEU A 87 -2.90 50.69 54.22
N GLY A 88 -3.92 51.59 54.08
CA GLY A 88 -4.68 52.14 55.20
C GLY A 88 -5.53 51.12 55.98
N ALA A 89 -6.00 50.01 55.33
CA ALA A 89 -6.76 48.96 56.00
C ALA A 89 -5.86 47.88 56.63
N LEU A 90 -4.55 47.99 56.51
CA LEU A 90 -3.55 46.95 56.78
C LEU A 90 -2.81 47.12 58.08
N LYS A 91 -2.95 48.27 58.75
CA LYS A 91 -2.24 48.56 60.00
C LYS A 91 -2.53 47.57 61.15
N ASN A 92 -3.64 46.87 61.13
CA ASN A 92 -4.05 46.00 62.25
C ASN A 92 -3.91 44.48 62.07
N ASN A 93 -3.62 44.00 60.79
CA ASN A 93 -3.46 42.58 60.51
C ASN A 93 -2.44 42.31 59.40
N LEU A 94 -1.31 42.98 59.45
CA LEU A 94 -0.51 43.28 58.25
C LEU A 94 0.32 42.15 57.69
N GLU A 95 1.00 41.37 58.45
CA GLU A 95 1.98 40.42 57.92
C GLU A 95 1.35 39.20 57.25
N GLN A 96 0.33 38.67 57.84
CA GLN A 96 -0.27 37.41 57.35
C GLN A 96 -1.25 37.63 56.18
N THR A 97 -2.02 38.74 56.18
CA THR A 97 -3.03 39.00 55.14
C THR A 97 -2.39 39.53 53.87
N LEU A 98 -1.30 40.28 53.97
CA LEU A 98 -0.56 40.85 52.83
C LEU A 98 0.18 39.79 52.03
N SER A 99 0.93 38.92 52.70
CA SER A 99 1.68 37.86 52.04
C SER A 99 0.75 36.89 51.28
N ASN A 100 -0.39 36.55 51.87
CA ASN A 100 -1.39 35.68 51.25
C ASN A 100 -2.18 36.35 50.12
N GLY A 101 -2.58 37.64 50.30
CA GLY A 101 -3.36 38.36 49.30
C GLY A 101 -2.56 38.76 48.07
N VAL A 102 -1.32 39.15 48.24
CA VAL A 102 -0.41 39.47 47.15
C VAL A 102 0.00 38.21 46.40
N SER A 103 0.29 37.12 47.11
CA SER A 103 0.59 35.82 46.50
C SER A 103 -0.56 35.34 45.65
N SER A 104 -1.79 35.41 46.17
CA SER A 104 -3.02 35.02 45.45
C SER A 104 -3.26 35.85 44.19
N LYS A 105 -3.04 37.19 44.26
CA LYS A 105 -3.21 38.06 43.09
C LYS A 105 -2.11 37.89 42.07
N ILE A 106 -0.91 37.63 42.48
CA ILE A 106 0.20 37.35 41.58
C ILE A 106 0.02 35.98 40.92
N ASP A 107 -0.48 35.00 41.67
CA ASP A 107 -0.82 33.66 41.13
C ASP A 107 -2.01 33.74 40.17
N GLU A 108 -3.01 34.60 40.43
CA GLU A 108 -4.11 34.93 39.49
C GLU A 108 -3.57 35.58 38.20
N TRP A 109 -2.52 36.39 38.29
CA TRP A 109 -1.89 37.06 37.16
C TRP A 109 -0.74 36.27 36.52
N GLN A 110 -0.38 35.11 37.06
CA GLN A 110 0.70 34.23 36.57
C GLN A 110 0.52 33.84 35.10
N GLY A 111 -0.74 33.66 34.64
CA GLY A 111 -1.08 33.40 33.24
C GLY A 111 -0.80 34.57 32.29
N THR A 112 -0.85 35.82 32.82
CA THR A 112 -0.64 37.05 32.04
C THR A 112 0.81 37.55 32.17
N LEU A 113 1.44 37.38 33.32
CA LEU A 113 2.77 37.87 33.66
C LEU A 113 3.87 36.80 33.43
N GLY A 114 3.50 35.53 33.32
CA GLY A 114 4.45 34.44 33.16
C GLY A 114 5.49 34.42 34.28
N SER A 115 6.76 34.31 33.92
CA SER A 115 7.88 34.32 34.88
C SER A 115 8.15 35.69 35.52
N ALA A 116 7.41 36.77 35.17
CA ALA A 116 7.45 38.04 35.84
C ALA A 116 6.72 38.06 37.20
N ALA A 117 5.89 37.05 37.48
CA ALA A 117 5.17 36.96 38.75
C ALA A 117 6.09 36.83 39.96
N ASP A 118 7.18 36.10 39.85
CA ASP A 118 8.10 35.86 40.97
C ASP A 118 8.93 37.12 41.36
N PRO A 119 9.53 37.87 40.41
CA PRO A 119 10.17 39.16 40.73
C PRO A 119 9.20 40.15 41.38
N LEU A 120 7.95 40.11 40.95
CA LEU A 120 6.89 40.94 41.57
C LEU A 120 6.64 40.52 43.02
N LYS A 121 6.56 39.23 43.30
CA LYS A 121 6.36 38.65 44.63
C LYS A 121 7.51 39.00 45.57
N ASP A 122 8.74 38.86 45.12
CA ASP A 122 9.96 39.17 45.91
C ASP A 122 10.08 40.68 46.22
N SER A 123 9.85 41.52 45.23
CA SER A 123 9.89 42.98 45.42
C SER A 123 8.83 43.48 46.37
N LEU A 124 7.62 42.93 46.31
CA LEU A 124 6.53 43.27 47.23
C LEU A 124 6.80 42.73 48.64
N ASN A 125 7.34 41.55 48.83
CA ASN A 125 7.68 40.99 50.13
C ASN A 125 8.80 41.80 50.80
N GLN A 126 9.78 42.26 50.07
CA GLN A 126 10.86 43.12 50.59
C GLN A 126 10.33 44.48 50.99
N THR A 127 9.41 45.09 50.21
CA THR A 127 8.77 46.37 50.55
C THR A 127 7.91 46.30 51.81
N ILE A 128 7.24 45.14 52.02
CA ILE A 128 6.40 44.88 53.19
C ILE A 128 7.27 44.71 54.46
N HIS A 129 8.33 43.99 54.38
CA HIS A 129 9.23 43.75 55.53
C HIS A 129 9.92 44.99 56.02
N ASP A 130 10.37 45.84 55.11
CA ASP A 130 11.09 47.08 55.44
C ASP A 130 10.17 48.26 55.86
N GLY A 131 8.87 48.18 55.61
CA GLY A 131 7.93 49.31 55.68
C GLY A 131 6.90 49.30 56.81
N VAL A 132 6.85 48.26 57.66
CA VAL A 132 5.82 48.11 58.74
C VAL A 132 5.78 49.28 59.73
N GLY A 133 6.87 50.11 59.82
CA GLY A 133 6.95 51.26 60.71
C GLY A 133 6.52 52.60 60.12
N LEU A 134 6.48 52.77 58.79
CA LEU A 134 6.32 54.03 58.06
C LEU A 134 5.35 53.95 56.87
N ILE A 135 4.27 53.23 57.00
CA ILE A 135 3.38 52.91 55.84
C ILE A 135 2.44 54.08 55.55
N PRO A 136 2.51 54.73 54.38
CA PRO A 136 1.47 55.65 53.90
C PRO A 136 0.16 54.89 53.61
N ASP A 137 -1.00 55.57 53.56
CA ASP A 137 -2.32 54.93 53.34
C ASP A 137 -2.46 54.23 51.98
N SER A 138 -1.57 54.52 51.05
CA SER A 138 -1.32 53.76 49.81
C SER A 138 0.16 53.84 49.44
N SER A 139 0.70 52.78 48.91
CA SER A 139 2.02 52.74 48.30
C SER A 139 1.88 52.40 46.84
N GLN A 140 2.39 53.27 45.99
CA GLN A 140 2.48 53.01 44.56
C GLN A 140 3.79 52.25 44.30
N VAL A 141 3.67 51.01 43.86
CA VAL A 141 4.80 50.17 43.48
C VAL A 141 4.85 50.10 41.97
N VAL A 142 5.84 50.79 41.40
CA VAL A 142 6.13 50.70 39.96
C VAL A 142 7.16 49.59 39.77
N LEU A 143 6.77 48.60 38.99
CA LEU A 143 7.58 47.43 38.60
C LEU A 143 7.86 47.54 37.11
N GLU A 144 9.08 47.88 36.80
CA GLU A 144 9.59 47.98 35.45
C GLU A 144 10.89 47.21 35.36
N ASP A 145 10.93 46.19 34.48
CA ASP A 145 12.14 45.41 34.27
C ASP A 145 12.17 44.78 32.86
N GLN A 146 13.38 44.50 32.40
CA GLN A 146 13.68 43.73 31.23
C GLN A 146 14.31 42.42 31.66
N VAL A 147 13.58 41.31 31.50
CA VAL A 147 13.99 40.01 32.01
C VAL A 147 14.27 39.07 30.88
N ILE A 148 15.45 38.43 30.90
CA ILE A 148 15.76 37.23 30.12
C ILE A 148 15.83 36.08 31.10
N ARG A 149 14.88 35.15 30.98
CA ARG A 149 14.74 34.03 31.91
C ARG A 149 14.86 32.70 31.23
N PRO A 150 15.99 32.01 31.32
CA PRO A 150 16.10 30.60 30.94
C PRO A 150 15.51 29.72 32.06
N THR A 151 14.63 28.77 31.67
CA THR A 151 14.01 27.85 32.60
C THR A 151 14.09 26.42 32.06
N VAL A 152 14.24 25.44 32.95
CA VAL A 152 14.02 24.02 32.66
C VAL A 152 12.70 23.61 33.29
N SER A 153 11.76 23.11 32.46
CA SER A 153 10.47 22.64 32.94
C SER A 153 10.33 21.15 32.71
N ILE A 154 9.73 20.47 33.68
CA ILE A 154 9.38 19.04 33.61
C ILE A 154 7.86 18.93 33.74
N THR A 155 7.24 18.23 32.82
CA THR A 155 5.80 17.92 32.87
C THR A 155 5.58 16.43 32.69
N MET A 156 4.81 15.79 33.58
CA MET A 156 4.49 14.36 33.53
C MET A 156 2.99 14.17 33.68
N PRO A 157 2.30 13.58 32.69
CA PRO A 157 0.90 13.21 32.84
C PRO A 157 0.78 12.01 33.79
N LEU A 158 0.10 12.18 34.92
CA LEU A 158 -0.18 11.11 35.90
C LEU A 158 -1.45 10.35 35.53
N TYR A 159 -2.46 11.06 35.04
CA TYR A 159 -3.71 10.47 34.57
C TYR A 159 -4.31 11.33 33.44
N THR A 160 -4.65 10.69 32.34
CA THR A 160 -5.17 11.35 31.14
C THR A 160 -6.56 10.85 30.74
N GLY A 161 -7.32 10.25 31.68
CA GLY A 161 -8.57 9.57 31.36
C GLY A 161 -8.39 8.30 30.50
N GLY A 162 -7.16 7.87 30.25
CA GLY A 162 -6.81 6.76 29.35
C GLY A 162 -6.34 7.21 27.98
N LEU A 163 -6.30 8.53 27.66
CA LEU A 163 -5.90 9.02 26.31
C LEU A 163 -4.50 8.56 25.90
N THR A 164 -3.55 8.53 26.85
CA THR A 164 -2.17 8.07 26.56
C THR A 164 -2.12 6.62 26.11
N SER A 165 -2.81 5.71 26.79
CA SER A 165 -2.87 4.29 26.42
C SER A 165 -3.63 4.08 25.13
N ILE A 166 -4.72 4.81 24.90
CA ILE A 166 -5.51 4.76 23.64
C ILE A 166 -4.67 5.27 22.47
N ALA A 167 -3.89 6.35 22.66
CA ALA A 167 -3.01 6.86 21.60
C ALA A 167 -1.93 5.83 21.21
N LYS A 168 -1.32 5.13 22.19
CA LYS A 168 -0.38 4.03 21.93
C LYS A 168 -1.07 2.86 21.23
N GLU A 169 -2.27 2.46 21.68
CA GLU A 169 -3.10 1.42 21.03
C GLU A 169 -3.39 1.81 19.57
N ALA A 170 -3.85 3.02 19.32
CA ALA A 170 -4.16 3.52 17.98
C ALA A 170 -2.92 3.56 17.07
N ALA A 171 -1.75 3.96 17.57
CA ALA A 171 -0.51 3.95 16.82
C ALA A 171 -0.08 2.52 16.43
N ASN A 172 -0.17 1.58 17.35
CA ASN A 172 0.12 0.17 17.07
C ASN A 172 -0.87 -0.42 16.05
N LEU A 173 -2.16 -0.09 16.14
CA LEU A 173 -3.16 -0.51 15.16
C LEU A 173 -2.89 0.08 13.78
N LYS A 174 -2.44 1.36 13.69
CA LYS A 174 -2.03 1.98 12.43
C LYS A 174 -0.81 1.28 11.83
N ALA A 175 0.17 0.89 12.63
CA ALA A 175 1.34 0.14 12.16
C ALA A 175 0.94 -1.24 11.63
N GLN A 176 0.09 -1.99 12.33
CA GLN A 176 -0.46 -3.26 11.86
C GLN A 176 -1.29 -3.09 10.58
N ARG A 177 -2.11 -2.06 10.49
CA ARG A 177 -2.87 -1.72 9.28
C ARG A 177 -1.94 -1.42 8.10
N SER A 178 -0.84 -0.70 8.33
CA SER A 178 0.15 -0.41 7.29
C SER A 178 0.84 -1.68 6.79
N GLN A 179 1.14 -2.63 7.67
CA GLN A 179 1.67 -3.95 7.31
C GLN A 179 0.68 -4.73 6.42
N LEU A 180 -0.61 -4.75 6.79
CA LEU A 180 -1.65 -5.40 5.98
C LEU A 180 -1.86 -4.70 4.64
N ASN A 181 -1.72 -3.37 4.61
CA ASN A 181 -1.77 -2.62 3.35
C ASN A 181 -0.59 -2.98 2.44
N SER A 182 0.62 -3.12 2.98
CA SER A 182 1.79 -3.56 2.22
C SER A 182 1.58 -4.98 1.66
N ARG A 183 1.04 -5.92 2.46
CA ARG A 183 0.69 -7.26 2.00
C ARG A 183 -0.36 -7.23 0.90
N GLN A 184 -1.43 -6.47 1.07
CA GLN A 184 -2.47 -6.32 0.05
C GLN A 184 -1.90 -5.81 -1.28
N GLN A 185 -0.98 -4.84 -1.23
CA GLN A 185 -0.34 -4.31 -2.43
C GLN A 185 0.57 -5.35 -3.10
N GLN A 186 1.29 -6.18 -2.34
CA GLN A 186 2.05 -7.29 -2.90
C GLN A 186 1.15 -8.32 -3.59
N ASP A 187 -0.01 -8.62 -3.01
CA ASP A 187 -0.99 -9.54 -3.60
C ASP A 187 -1.59 -8.98 -4.90
N LEU A 188 -1.89 -7.68 -4.93
CA LEU A 188 -2.33 -6.99 -6.16
C LEU A 188 -1.23 -7.01 -7.24
N GLN A 189 0.00 -6.77 -6.85
CA GLN A 189 1.14 -6.79 -7.78
C GLN A 189 1.40 -8.18 -8.34
N ARG A 190 1.25 -9.25 -7.53
CA ARG A 190 1.30 -10.62 -8.02
C ARG A 190 0.21 -10.89 -9.03
N PHE A 191 -1.00 -10.44 -8.75
CA PHE A 191 -2.13 -10.61 -9.68
C PHE A 191 -1.89 -9.88 -11.01
N GLU A 192 -1.42 -8.65 -10.96
CA GLU A 192 -1.06 -7.87 -12.14
C GLU A 192 0.05 -8.53 -12.96
N LEU A 193 1.06 -9.08 -12.29
CA LEU A 193 2.12 -9.85 -12.94
C LEU A 193 1.59 -11.13 -13.59
N ILE A 194 0.73 -11.90 -12.91
CA ILE A 194 0.09 -13.09 -13.48
C ILE A 194 -0.66 -12.69 -14.75
N GLN A 195 -1.45 -11.64 -14.68
CA GLN A 195 -2.20 -11.13 -15.82
C GLN A 195 -1.29 -10.74 -16.98
N ALA A 196 -0.25 -9.93 -16.75
CA ALA A 196 0.66 -9.47 -17.78
C ALA A 196 1.46 -10.62 -18.40
N TYR A 197 2.03 -11.50 -17.57
CA TYR A 197 2.85 -12.64 -18.01
C TYR A 197 2.03 -13.63 -18.84
N PHE A 198 0.87 -14.07 -18.33
CA PHE A 198 0.05 -15.05 -19.01
C PHE A 198 -0.75 -14.47 -20.17
N ASN A 199 -1.03 -13.15 -20.18
CA ASN A 199 -1.51 -12.49 -21.38
C ASN A 199 -0.44 -12.50 -22.49
N ALA A 200 0.82 -12.21 -22.17
CA ALA A 200 1.90 -12.31 -23.15
C ALA A 200 2.09 -13.77 -23.65
N GLN A 201 1.92 -14.76 -22.77
CA GLN A 201 1.90 -16.18 -23.17
C GLN A 201 0.69 -16.50 -24.07
N LEU A 202 -0.49 -15.95 -23.80
CA LEU A 202 -1.65 -16.10 -24.67
C LEU A 202 -1.35 -15.54 -26.07
N GLN A 203 -0.84 -14.31 -26.14
CA GLN A 203 -0.50 -13.68 -27.41
C GLN A 203 0.57 -14.47 -28.19
N LYS A 204 1.54 -15.07 -27.48
CA LYS A 204 2.53 -16.00 -28.06
C LYS A 204 1.84 -17.22 -28.70
N GLN A 205 0.85 -17.83 -28.02
CA GLN A 205 0.11 -18.95 -28.56
C GLN A 205 -0.78 -18.57 -29.74
N LEU A 206 -1.42 -17.41 -29.70
CA LEU A 206 -2.20 -16.88 -30.83
C LEU A 206 -1.31 -16.60 -32.04
N LEU A 207 -0.10 -16.07 -31.83
CA LEU A 207 0.90 -15.91 -32.89
C LEU A 207 1.31 -17.26 -33.48
N ALA A 208 1.60 -18.25 -32.64
CA ALA A 208 1.96 -19.60 -33.10
C ALA A 208 0.81 -20.25 -33.90
N SER A 209 -0.45 -20.09 -33.47
CA SER A 209 -1.64 -20.59 -34.17
C SER A 209 -1.85 -19.89 -35.51
N SER A 210 -1.64 -18.57 -35.58
CA SER A 210 -1.75 -17.79 -36.81
C SER A 210 -0.62 -18.12 -37.80
N GLN A 211 0.61 -18.34 -37.31
CA GLN A 211 1.72 -18.81 -38.14
C GLN A 211 1.46 -20.19 -38.72
N PHE A 212 0.94 -21.13 -37.90
CA PHE A 212 0.55 -22.46 -38.36
C PHE A 212 -0.49 -22.36 -39.49
N ASN A 213 -1.49 -21.47 -39.36
CA ASN A 213 -2.49 -21.27 -40.40
C ASN A 213 -1.90 -20.64 -41.67
N LEU A 214 -1.02 -19.65 -41.53
CA LEU A 214 -0.34 -19.00 -42.65
C LEU A 214 0.51 -19.98 -43.43
N ASP A 215 1.30 -20.81 -42.74
CA ASP A 215 2.15 -21.83 -43.38
C ASP A 215 1.33 -22.83 -44.20
N ALA A 216 0.21 -23.28 -43.63
CA ALA A 216 -0.72 -24.17 -44.30
C ALA A 216 -1.37 -23.51 -45.53
N MET A 217 -1.89 -22.30 -45.41
CA MET A 217 -2.51 -21.57 -46.51
C MET A 217 -1.50 -21.21 -47.62
N GLN A 218 -0.26 -20.95 -47.28
CA GLN A 218 0.83 -20.77 -48.26
C GLN A 218 1.14 -22.06 -49.01
N ALA A 219 1.13 -23.21 -48.30
CA ALA A 219 1.34 -24.51 -48.91
C ALA A 219 0.17 -24.89 -49.86
N HIS A 220 -1.08 -24.69 -49.42
CA HIS A 220 -2.26 -24.92 -50.26
C HIS A 220 -2.27 -24.03 -51.48
N TYR A 221 -1.94 -22.74 -51.36
CA TYR A 221 -1.88 -21.82 -52.50
C TYR A 221 -0.77 -22.25 -53.49
N ARG A 222 0.43 -22.63 -53.03
CA ARG A 222 1.49 -23.15 -53.93
C ARG A 222 1.06 -24.43 -54.65
N ASN A 223 0.34 -25.33 -53.97
CA ASN A 223 -0.18 -26.55 -54.61
C ASN A 223 -1.28 -26.18 -55.61
N ALA A 224 -2.19 -25.28 -55.30
CA ALA A 224 -3.24 -24.85 -56.20
C ALA A 224 -2.67 -24.18 -57.46
N LEU A 225 -1.58 -23.42 -57.41
CA LEU A 225 -0.90 -22.88 -58.57
C LEU A 225 -0.42 -24.00 -59.51
N LYS A 226 0.17 -25.10 -58.96
CA LYS A 226 0.64 -26.24 -59.79
C LYS A 226 -0.52 -26.97 -60.43
N LEU A 227 -1.61 -27.20 -59.66
CA LEU A 227 -2.81 -27.88 -60.15
C LEU A 227 -3.55 -27.08 -61.26
N GLU A 228 -3.61 -25.73 -61.12
CA GLU A 228 -4.15 -24.87 -62.16
C GLU A 228 -3.32 -24.95 -63.46
N GLN A 229 -1.97 -24.88 -63.32
CA GLN A 229 -1.05 -25.00 -64.46
C GLN A 229 -1.20 -26.34 -65.22
N GLN A 230 -1.53 -27.39 -64.49
CA GLN A 230 -1.76 -28.72 -65.04
C GLN A 230 -3.22 -28.95 -65.50
N GLY A 231 -4.11 -27.97 -65.28
CA GLY A 231 -5.51 -28.02 -65.69
C GLY A 231 -6.43 -28.84 -64.78
N PHE A 232 -5.95 -29.28 -63.58
CA PHE A 232 -6.74 -30.07 -62.62
C PHE A 232 -7.72 -29.22 -61.83
N ILE A 233 -7.48 -27.92 -61.63
CA ILE A 233 -8.40 -27.02 -60.93
C ILE A 233 -8.62 -25.71 -61.74
N SER A 234 -9.76 -25.10 -61.46
CA SER A 234 -10.10 -23.82 -62.08
C SER A 234 -9.34 -22.63 -61.49
N LYS A 235 -9.18 -21.54 -62.26
CA LYS A 235 -8.67 -20.28 -61.73
C LYS A 235 -9.43 -19.78 -60.50
N GLY A 236 -10.76 -20.00 -60.47
CA GLY A 236 -11.58 -19.61 -59.33
C GLY A 236 -11.20 -20.35 -58.04
N GLN A 237 -10.93 -21.64 -58.11
CA GLN A 237 -10.48 -22.45 -56.97
C GLN A 237 -9.09 -22.02 -56.46
N ARG A 238 -8.13 -21.72 -57.37
CA ARG A 238 -6.83 -21.16 -57.01
C ARG A 238 -6.98 -19.80 -56.33
N MET A 239 -7.87 -18.88 -56.83
CA MET A 239 -8.15 -17.56 -56.24
C MET A 239 -8.72 -17.67 -54.82
N GLN A 240 -9.52 -18.74 -54.48
CA GLN A 240 -9.97 -18.99 -53.14
C GLN A 240 -8.80 -19.21 -52.17
N PHE A 241 -7.80 -20.02 -52.53
CA PHE A 241 -6.58 -20.23 -51.74
C PHE A 241 -5.73 -18.95 -51.64
N GLU A 242 -5.70 -18.11 -52.68
CA GLU A 242 -5.02 -16.85 -52.65
C GLU A 242 -5.64 -15.89 -51.62
N VAL A 243 -6.95 -15.75 -51.59
CA VAL A 243 -7.70 -14.96 -50.63
C VAL A 243 -7.48 -15.52 -49.20
N ALA A 244 -7.55 -16.83 -49.02
CA ALA A 244 -7.32 -17.49 -47.72
C ALA A 244 -5.89 -17.22 -47.21
N ARG A 245 -4.87 -17.34 -48.09
CA ARG A 245 -3.47 -16.98 -47.74
C ARG A 245 -3.35 -15.52 -47.30
N ASN A 246 -3.91 -14.58 -48.04
CA ASN A 246 -3.83 -13.15 -47.73
C ASN A 246 -4.54 -12.84 -46.39
N ASN A 247 -5.67 -13.50 -46.10
CA ASN A 247 -6.34 -13.38 -44.81
C ASN A 247 -5.51 -13.96 -43.67
N ALA A 248 -4.86 -15.12 -43.86
CA ALA A 248 -3.98 -15.72 -42.88
C ALA A 248 -2.73 -14.85 -42.61
N GLU A 249 -2.15 -14.24 -43.66
CA GLU A 249 -1.04 -13.30 -43.52
C GLU A 249 -1.44 -12.08 -42.68
N ARG A 250 -2.58 -11.48 -42.97
CA ARG A 250 -3.13 -10.35 -42.18
C ARG A 250 -3.38 -10.77 -40.71
N ALA A 251 -3.92 -11.96 -40.47
CA ALA A 251 -4.16 -12.47 -39.12
C ALA A 251 -2.84 -12.67 -38.37
N HIS A 252 -1.81 -13.20 -39.05
CA HIS A 252 -0.48 -13.35 -38.46
C HIS A 252 0.18 -12.02 -38.11
N GLN A 253 0.11 -11.00 -39.00
CA GLN A 253 0.63 -9.66 -38.73
C GLN A 253 -0.04 -9.03 -37.49
N ASN A 254 -1.36 -9.19 -37.34
CA ASN A 254 -2.09 -8.71 -36.18
C ASN A 254 -1.68 -9.45 -34.89
N ALA A 255 -1.48 -10.76 -34.96
CA ALA A 255 -1.05 -11.56 -33.80
C ALA A 255 0.41 -11.22 -33.39
N ASP A 256 1.30 -10.97 -34.35
CA ASP A 256 2.68 -10.53 -34.08
C ASP A 256 2.69 -9.17 -33.37
N ALA A 257 1.90 -8.20 -33.87
CA ALA A 257 1.76 -6.91 -33.21
C ALA A 257 1.18 -7.04 -31.78
N GLY A 258 0.20 -7.92 -31.58
CA GLY A 258 -0.38 -8.23 -30.26
C GLY A 258 0.65 -8.81 -29.31
N TYR A 259 1.45 -9.78 -29.74
CA TYR A 259 2.52 -10.37 -28.93
C TYR A 259 3.59 -9.33 -28.55
N LYS A 260 4.08 -8.56 -29.51
CA LYS A 260 5.06 -7.50 -29.26
C LYS A 260 4.54 -6.46 -28.27
N SER A 261 3.28 -6.06 -28.39
CA SER A 261 2.65 -5.12 -27.46
C SER A 261 2.54 -5.70 -26.02
N SER A 262 2.10 -6.95 -25.89
CA SER A 262 1.98 -7.59 -24.59
C SER A 262 3.34 -7.84 -23.92
N LEU A 263 4.37 -8.16 -24.71
CA LEU A 263 5.74 -8.31 -24.23
C LEU A 263 6.32 -6.97 -23.75
N PHE A 264 6.02 -5.88 -24.46
CA PHE A 264 6.40 -4.53 -24.04
C PHE A 264 5.74 -4.13 -22.71
N GLN A 265 4.44 -4.44 -22.52
CA GLN A 265 3.74 -4.20 -21.26
C GLN A 265 4.38 -4.97 -20.11
N LEU A 266 4.71 -6.26 -20.31
CA LEU A 266 5.41 -7.06 -19.30
C LEU A 266 6.80 -6.50 -18.98
N ASN A 267 7.56 -6.09 -20.00
CA ASN A 267 8.87 -5.46 -19.80
C ASN A 267 8.77 -4.18 -18.96
N ASN A 268 7.76 -3.35 -19.21
CA ASN A 268 7.50 -2.14 -18.41
C ASN A 268 7.17 -2.49 -16.96
N LEU A 269 6.30 -3.48 -16.73
CA LEU A 269 5.93 -3.91 -15.40
C LEU A 269 7.14 -4.42 -14.60
N LEU A 270 8.03 -5.16 -15.27
CA LEU A 270 9.26 -5.71 -14.67
C LEU A 270 10.44 -4.73 -14.68
N GLN A 271 10.24 -3.51 -15.18
CA GLN A 271 11.29 -2.50 -15.33
C GLN A 271 12.51 -3.04 -16.08
N SER A 272 12.28 -3.90 -17.06
CA SER A 272 13.28 -4.56 -17.89
C SER A 272 13.01 -4.25 -19.36
N SER A 273 14.06 -4.13 -20.15
CA SER A 273 13.95 -3.98 -21.61
C SER A 273 14.50 -5.20 -22.37
N GLN A 274 14.87 -6.25 -21.67
CA GLN A 274 15.67 -7.36 -22.22
C GLN A 274 14.87 -8.66 -22.41
N ILE A 275 13.64 -8.75 -21.90
CA ILE A 275 12.84 -9.96 -22.02
C ILE A 275 12.28 -10.04 -23.43
N THR A 276 12.63 -11.10 -24.13
CA THR A 276 12.21 -11.38 -25.50
C THR A 276 11.37 -12.64 -25.64
N ASP A 277 11.43 -13.52 -24.64
CA ASP A 277 10.67 -14.77 -24.65
C ASP A 277 10.24 -15.21 -23.24
N LEU A 278 9.22 -16.09 -23.19
CA LEU A 278 8.58 -16.58 -21.97
C LEU A 278 8.66 -18.10 -21.92
N THR A 279 9.13 -18.64 -20.80
CA THR A 279 9.35 -20.09 -20.68
C THR A 279 8.23 -20.86 -19.98
N THR A 280 7.48 -20.20 -19.05
CA THR A 280 6.34 -20.85 -18.36
C THR A 280 5.11 -20.80 -19.26
N PRO A 281 4.59 -21.93 -19.77
CA PRO A 281 3.46 -21.96 -20.68
C PRO A 281 2.14 -21.70 -19.96
N LEU A 282 1.08 -21.43 -20.73
CA LEU A 282 -0.30 -21.54 -20.24
C LEU A 282 -0.60 -22.96 -19.76
N PHE A 283 -1.46 -23.08 -18.77
CA PHE A 283 -1.74 -24.36 -18.15
C PHE A 283 -3.21 -24.51 -17.71
N VAL A 284 -3.66 -25.74 -17.61
CA VAL A 284 -4.94 -26.13 -17.00
C VAL A 284 -4.67 -27.35 -16.11
N ASN A 285 -5.05 -27.28 -14.84
CA ASN A 285 -4.95 -28.41 -13.92
C ASN A 285 -6.17 -29.31 -14.10
N SER A 286 -5.98 -30.62 -14.22
CA SER A 286 -7.06 -31.57 -14.45
C SER A 286 -7.78 -32.04 -13.18
N ALA A 287 -7.20 -31.80 -12.00
CA ALA A 287 -7.79 -32.16 -10.72
C ALA A 287 -8.32 -30.93 -9.97
N GLN A 288 -9.54 -31.03 -9.45
CA GLN A 288 -10.09 -30.04 -8.51
C GLN A 288 -9.51 -30.31 -7.12
N ASN A 289 -8.48 -29.55 -6.73
CA ASN A 289 -7.83 -29.72 -5.42
C ASN A 289 -8.37 -28.73 -4.36
N LEU A 290 -9.33 -27.86 -4.72
CA LEU A 290 -9.86 -26.83 -3.85
C LEU A 290 -11.30 -27.13 -3.48
N ALA A 291 -11.57 -27.32 -2.18
CA ALA A 291 -12.93 -27.42 -1.68
C ALA A 291 -13.49 -26.01 -1.46
N LEU A 292 -14.48 -25.60 -2.27
CA LEU A 292 -15.11 -24.28 -2.19
C LEU A 292 -15.53 -23.89 -0.76
N ASN A 293 -16.17 -24.84 -0.04
CA ASN A 293 -16.60 -24.60 1.34
C ASN A 293 -15.45 -24.26 2.29
N ASN A 294 -14.26 -24.80 2.08
CA ASN A 294 -13.09 -24.49 2.90
C ASN A 294 -12.58 -23.07 2.58
N LEU A 295 -12.54 -22.71 1.31
CA LEU A 295 -12.16 -21.36 0.89
C LEU A 295 -13.09 -20.30 1.46
N LEU A 296 -14.42 -20.53 1.39
CA LEU A 296 -15.42 -19.61 1.93
C LEU A 296 -15.37 -19.49 3.46
N LYS A 297 -14.91 -20.51 4.17
CA LYS A 297 -14.76 -20.45 5.63
C LYS A 297 -13.46 -19.76 6.06
N SER A 298 -12.38 -19.94 5.32
CA SER A 298 -11.05 -19.50 5.75
C SER A 298 -10.62 -18.14 5.19
N PHE A 299 -11.26 -17.62 4.12
CA PHE A 299 -10.83 -16.34 3.52
C PHE A 299 -10.82 -15.15 4.48
N PRO A 300 -11.71 -15.02 5.51
CA PRO A 300 -11.68 -13.87 6.38
C PRO A 300 -10.37 -13.77 7.20
N GLU A 301 -9.71 -14.91 7.43
CA GLU A 301 -8.44 -14.99 8.16
C GLU A 301 -7.22 -14.83 7.24
N HIS A 302 -7.38 -15.04 5.92
CA HIS A 302 -6.30 -14.97 4.95
C HIS A 302 -6.29 -13.67 4.17
N SER A 303 -7.46 -13.10 3.85
CA SER A 303 -7.58 -11.88 3.04
C SER A 303 -7.02 -10.65 3.77
N ALA A 304 -5.93 -10.09 3.25
CA ALA A 304 -5.34 -8.87 3.77
C ALA A 304 -6.33 -7.69 3.75
N LEU A 305 -7.25 -7.64 2.78
CA LEU A 305 -8.29 -6.62 2.70
C LEU A 305 -9.25 -6.71 3.90
N ILE A 306 -9.77 -7.91 4.19
CA ILE A 306 -10.68 -8.11 5.34
C ILE A 306 -9.99 -7.81 6.65
N GLN A 307 -8.76 -8.31 6.85
CA GLN A 307 -7.97 -8.02 8.05
C GLN A 307 -7.73 -6.51 8.21
N LYS A 308 -7.43 -5.79 7.12
CA LYS A 308 -7.27 -4.32 7.13
C LYS A 308 -8.57 -3.61 7.55
N MET A 309 -9.73 -4.02 7.02
CA MET A 309 -11.01 -3.45 7.41
C MET A 309 -11.36 -3.73 8.87
N GLN A 310 -10.99 -4.89 9.39
CA GLN A 310 -11.09 -5.18 10.83
C GLN A 310 -10.19 -4.27 11.67
N MET A 311 -8.97 -3.92 11.18
CA MET A 311 -8.13 -2.92 11.86
C MET A 311 -8.76 -1.53 11.81
N ASP A 312 -9.43 -1.14 10.71
CA ASP A 312 -10.16 0.12 10.62
C ASP A 312 -11.31 0.17 11.63
N THR A 313 -12.02 -0.93 11.83
CA THR A 313 -13.05 -1.06 12.88
C THR A 313 -12.45 -0.94 14.29
N ARG A 314 -11.27 -1.55 14.55
CA ARG A 314 -10.57 -1.41 15.84
C ARG A 314 -10.08 0.03 16.06
N LEU A 315 -9.62 0.72 15.02
CA LEU A 315 -9.25 2.14 15.08
C LEU A 315 -10.46 3.03 15.37
N ALA A 316 -11.61 2.76 14.74
CA ALA A 316 -12.85 3.44 15.04
C ALA A 316 -13.28 3.23 16.51
N ASN A 317 -13.12 2.01 17.05
CA ASN A 317 -13.36 1.72 18.46
C ASN A 317 -12.37 2.46 19.39
N ALA A 318 -11.10 2.56 19.03
CA ALA A 318 -10.12 3.37 19.76
C ALA A 318 -10.53 4.86 19.77
N ASN A 319 -11.10 5.37 18.66
CA ASN A 319 -11.66 6.73 18.61
C ASN A 319 -12.85 6.89 19.59
N VAL A 320 -13.77 5.93 19.66
CA VAL A 320 -14.87 5.94 20.66
C VAL A 320 -14.31 6.02 22.08
N LYS A 321 -13.31 5.18 22.40
CA LYS A 321 -12.61 5.21 23.69
C LYS A 321 -11.97 6.59 23.95
N ALA A 322 -11.34 7.19 22.94
CA ALA A 322 -10.71 8.52 23.05
C ALA A 322 -11.72 9.63 23.33
N GLN A 323 -12.88 9.64 22.64
CA GLN A 323 -13.95 10.60 22.90
C GLN A 323 -14.53 10.44 24.33
N ASN A 324 -14.66 9.22 24.82
CA ASN A 324 -15.06 8.95 26.20
C ASN A 324 -13.97 9.38 27.21
N ALA A 325 -12.71 9.18 26.91
CA ALA A 325 -11.59 9.61 27.75
C ALA A 325 -11.52 11.15 27.87
N ALA A 326 -11.87 11.88 26.80
CA ALA A 326 -11.91 13.34 26.79
C ALA A 326 -13.01 13.95 27.71
N LYS A 327 -13.94 13.14 28.22
CA LYS A 327 -14.92 13.55 29.25
C LYS A 327 -14.36 13.46 30.67
N LYS A 328 -13.21 12.82 30.87
CA LYS A 328 -12.61 12.56 32.19
C LYS A 328 -11.63 13.68 32.57
N PRO A 329 -11.39 13.91 33.86
CA PRO A 329 -10.33 14.82 34.29
C PRO A 329 -8.95 14.31 33.90
N SER A 330 -7.98 15.22 33.82
CA SER A 330 -6.55 14.90 33.68
C SER A 330 -5.79 15.37 34.89
N LEU A 331 -4.78 14.57 35.32
CA LEU A 331 -3.85 14.88 36.39
C LEU A 331 -2.45 14.91 35.83
N PHE A 332 -1.64 15.88 36.24
CA PHE A 332 -0.25 16.02 35.81
C PHE A 332 0.61 16.51 36.95
N ALA A 333 1.84 16.04 37.01
CA ALA A 333 2.90 16.62 37.81
C ALA A 333 3.69 17.60 36.97
N PHE A 334 4.15 18.67 37.58
CA PHE A 334 4.98 19.65 36.91
C PHE A 334 6.08 20.17 37.85
N GLY A 335 7.18 20.60 37.25
CA GLY A 335 8.26 21.28 37.94
C GLY A 335 8.90 22.30 36.97
N GLU A 336 9.29 23.42 37.49
CA GLU A 336 10.06 24.43 36.75
C GLU A 336 11.22 24.91 37.61
N TYR A 337 12.40 25.02 37.02
CA TYR A 337 13.61 25.54 37.66
C TYR A 337 14.17 26.70 36.79
N SER A 338 14.36 27.85 37.41
CA SER A 338 14.97 29.00 36.75
C SER A 338 16.48 28.92 36.83
N LEU A 339 17.14 29.17 35.72
CA LEU A 339 18.61 29.22 35.61
C LEU A 339 19.16 30.66 35.75
N ASP A 340 18.32 31.60 36.20
CA ASP A 340 18.73 32.96 36.56
C ASP A 340 19.47 32.98 37.91
N ASP A 341 20.01 34.14 38.29
CA ASP A 341 20.78 34.32 39.53
C ASP A 341 19.98 33.97 40.81
N LYS A 342 18.63 34.00 40.73
CA LYS A 342 17.74 33.72 41.85
C LYS A 342 17.45 32.23 42.05
N GLN A 343 17.68 31.38 41.02
CA GLN A 343 17.50 29.92 41.05
C GLN A 343 16.12 29.45 41.57
N ASN A 344 15.07 30.19 41.22
CA ASN A 344 13.71 29.89 41.68
C ASN A 344 13.20 28.57 41.13
N TRP A 345 12.44 27.80 41.92
CA TRP A 345 11.83 26.57 41.47
C TRP A 345 10.42 26.42 42.00
N ILE A 346 9.62 25.67 41.27
CA ILE A 346 8.27 25.25 41.66
C ILE A 346 8.07 23.78 41.29
N VAL A 347 7.47 23.00 42.15
CA VAL A 347 7.05 21.63 41.92
C VAL A 347 5.62 21.46 42.42
N GLY A 348 4.80 20.77 41.63
CA GLY A 348 3.41 20.59 42.03
C GLY A 348 2.70 19.51 41.25
N VAL A 349 1.44 19.28 41.64
CA VAL A 349 0.48 18.41 40.93
C VAL A 349 -0.72 19.27 40.58
N GLY A 350 -1.12 19.18 39.31
CA GLY A 350 -2.31 19.89 38.80
C GLY A 350 -3.38 18.92 38.35
N ALA A 351 -4.64 19.32 38.49
CA ALA A 351 -5.80 18.66 37.93
C ALA A 351 -6.51 19.59 36.95
N ARG A 352 -6.90 19.08 35.79
CA ARG A 352 -7.66 19.82 34.82
C ARG A 352 -8.94 19.07 34.47
N TYR A 353 -10.09 19.70 34.66
CA TYR A 353 -11.37 19.22 34.20
C TYR A 353 -12.11 20.31 33.45
N ASN A 354 -12.47 19.99 32.20
CA ASN A 354 -13.18 20.96 31.36
C ASN A 354 -14.67 20.87 31.62
N LEU A 355 -15.22 21.85 32.30
CA LEU A 355 -16.65 21.95 32.64
C LEU A 355 -17.51 22.37 31.44
N PHE A 356 -17.01 23.31 30.63
CA PHE A 356 -17.71 23.82 29.46
C PHE A 356 -16.68 24.20 28.37
N SER A 357 -16.88 23.70 27.15
CA SER A 357 -15.98 23.98 26.03
C SER A 357 -16.70 24.49 24.77
N GLY A 358 -18.03 24.74 24.86
CA GLY A 358 -18.84 25.05 23.67
C GLY A 358 -19.07 23.86 22.73
N ILE A 359 -18.45 22.69 23.00
CA ILE A 359 -18.55 21.48 22.19
C ILE A 359 -19.34 20.42 22.99
N ASP A 360 -20.38 19.84 22.39
CA ASP A 360 -21.11 18.73 22.97
C ASP A 360 -20.32 17.43 22.87
N LYS A 361 -19.59 17.09 23.92
CA LYS A 361 -18.78 15.87 24.00
C LYS A 361 -19.63 14.60 23.90
N SER A 362 -20.92 14.63 24.26
CA SER A 362 -21.79 13.46 24.18
C SER A 362 -22.18 13.18 22.73
N LYS A 363 -22.44 14.20 21.93
CA LYS A 363 -22.65 14.07 20.49
C LYS A 363 -21.40 13.57 19.77
N ASN A 364 -20.19 14.01 20.19
CA ASN A 364 -18.96 13.47 19.63
C ASN A 364 -18.79 11.97 19.89
N VAL A 365 -19.17 11.48 21.08
CA VAL A 365 -19.16 10.05 21.37
C VAL A 365 -20.17 9.32 20.47
N GLN A 366 -21.42 9.81 20.37
CA GLN A 366 -22.43 9.22 19.50
C GLN A 366 -21.99 9.19 18.05
N ALA A 367 -21.36 10.26 17.55
CA ALA A 367 -20.81 10.30 16.19
C ALA A 367 -19.72 9.25 16.00
N ALA A 368 -18.81 9.09 16.97
CA ALA A 368 -17.76 8.07 16.92
C ALA A 368 -18.34 6.64 16.97
N GLU A 369 -19.39 6.39 17.74
CA GLU A 369 -20.11 5.11 17.78
C GLU A 369 -20.76 4.79 16.43
N LEU A 370 -21.39 5.77 15.78
CA LEU A 370 -21.97 5.61 14.45
C LEU A 370 -20.88 5.34 13.40
N GLN A 371 -19.72 5.98 13.49
CA GLN A 371 -18.57 5.71 12.61
C GLN A 371 -18.03 4.28 12.79
N ARG A 372 -17.94 3.81 14.05
CA ARG A 372 -17.57 2.41 14.35
C ARG A 372 -18.57 1.43 13.74
N TYR A 373 -19.86 1.66 13.96
CA TYR A 373 -20.93 0.83 13.40
C TYR A 373 -20.92 0.82 11.86
N ALA A 374 -20.72 1.97 11.23
CA ALA A 374 -20.55 2.06 9.78
C ALA A 374 -19.34 1.22 9.28
N SER A 375 -18.21 1.28 10.00
CA SER A 375 -17.02 0.47 9.67
C SER A 375 -17.28 -1.05 9.78
N GLU A 376 -18.06 -1.48 10.79
CA GLU A 376 -18.51 -2.88 10.94
C GLU A 376 -19.35 -3.32 9.74
N LEU A 377 -20.35 -2.53 9.37
CA LEU A 377 -21.23 -2.82 8.22
C LEU A 377 -20.44 -2.88 6.90
N MET A 378 -19.49 -1.96 6.69
CA MET A 378 -18.62 -1.96 5.52
C MET A 378 -17.75 -3.22 5.48
N THR A 379 -17.28 -3.71 6.62
CA THR A 379 -16.51 -4.96 6.70
C THR A 379 -17.37 -6.17 6.33
N GLU A 380 -18.62 -6.24 6.83
CA GLU A 380 -19.54 -7.34 6.46
C GLU A 380 -19.93 -7.27 4.97
N ARG A 381 -20.12 -6.07 4.42
CA ARG A 381 -20.38 -5.89 2.98
C ARG A 381 -19.21 -6.38 2.13
N ALA A 382 -17.97 -6.02 2.52
CA ALA A 382 -16.78 -6.48 1.83
C ALA A 382 -16.63 -8.02 1.87
N LYS A 383 -16.98 -8.67 2.99
CA LYS A 383 -16.99 -10.13 3.06
C LYS A 383 -17.96 -10.74 2.03
N GLN A 384 -19.19 -10.22 1.94
CA GLN A 384 -20.17 -10.69 0.96
C GLN A 384 -19.69 -10.51 -0.49
N GLU A 385 -19.00 -9.41 -0.78
CA GLU A 385 -18.43 -9.17 -2.11
C GLU A 385 -17.30 -10.16 -2.43
N ILE A 386 -16.41 -10.42 -1.48
CA ILE A 386 -15.32 -11.39 -1.64
C ILE A 386 -15.88 -12.81 -1.78
N GLU A 387 -16.88 -13.20 -0.99
CA GLU A 387 -17.56 -14.50 -1.14
C GLU A 387 -18.11 -14.67 -2.56
N SER A 388 -18.74 -13.64 -3.10
CA SER A 388 -19.27 -13.67 -4.46
C SER A 388 -18.16 -13.81 -5.50
N VAL A 389 -17.03 -13.12 -5.34
CA VAL A 389 -15.86 -13.24 -6.23
C VAL A 389 -15.22 -14.62 -6.12
N ILE A 390 -15.07 -15.19 -4.92
CA ILE A 390 -14.55 -16.55 -4.70
C ILE A 390 -15.43 -17.56 -5.42
N TYR A 391 -16.75 -17.45 -5.24
CA TYR A 391 -17.70 -18.37 -5.90
C TYR A 391 -17.66 -18.27 -7.42
N ALA A 392 -17.66 -17.05 -7.96
CA ALA A 392 -17.60 -16.81 -9.40
C ALA A 392 -16.28 -17.34 -10.00
N SER A 393 -15.14 -16.98 -9.41
CA SER A 393 -13.81 -17.41 -9.88
C SER A 393 -13.63 -18.94 -9.79
N TYR A 394 -14.14 -19.56 -8.72
CA TYR A 394 -14.15 -21.02 -8.59
C TYR A 394 -14.97 -21.69 -9.70
N SER A 395 -16.19 -21.17 -9.94
CA SER A 395 -17.08 -21.69 -10.98
C SER A 395 -16.50 -21.54 -12.38
N GLU A 396 -15.86 -20.39 -12.65
CA GLU A 396 -15.19 -20.15 -13.94
C GLU A 396 -13.97 -21.06 -14.14
N ALA A 397 -13.16 -21.27 -13.10
CA ALA A 397 -12.03 -22.19 -13.16
C ALA A 397 -12.51 -23.63 -13.43
N ALA A 398 -13.58 -24.09 -12.76
CA ALA A 398 -14.18 -25.40 -13.00
C ALA A 398 -14.74 -25.54 -14.42
N ALA A 399 -15.43 -24.51 -14.93
CA ALA A 399 -15.95 -24.49 -16.29
C ALA A 399 -14.81 -24.54 -17.33
N ALA A 400 -13.71 -23.81 -17.10
CA ALA A 400 -12.55 -23.83 -17.99
C ALA A 400 -11.86 -25.22 -18.01
N GLN A 401 -11.80 -25.92 -16.85
CA GLN A 401 -11.31 -27.30 -16.78
C GLN A 401 -12.16 -28.26 -17.59
N GLN A 402 -13.49 -28.15 -17.49
CA GLN A 402 -14.42 -28.99 -18.28
C GLN A 402 -14.32 -28.69 -19.79
N SER A 403 -14.27 -27.40 -20.14
CA SER A 403 -14.08 -26.97 -21.52
C SER A 403 -12.77 -27.48 -22.11
N ASP A 404 -11.69 -27.51 -21.34
CA ASP A 404 -10.42 -28.04 -21.81
C ASP A 404 -10.48 -29.49 -22.27
N GLN A 405 -11.19 -30.35 -21.55
CA GLN A 405 -11.36 -31.75 -21.92
C GLN A 405 -12.13 -31.91 -23.27
N LEU A 406 -13.13 -31.06 -23.50
CA LEU A 406 -13.88 -31.02 -24.73
C LEU A 406 -13.04 -30.49 -25.90
N LEU A 407 -12.31 -29.40 -25.68
CA LEU A 407 -11.40 -28.81 -26.66
C LEU A 407 -10.33 -29.81 -27.13
N GLN A 408 -9.79 -30.64 -26.21
CA GLN A 408 -8.83 -31.69 -26.58
C GLN A 408 -9.45 -32.74 -27.53
N ARG A 409 -10.70 -33.10 -27.28
CA ARG A 409 -11.43 -34.04 -28.17
C ARG A 409 -11.71 -33.38 -29.52
N ASN A 410 -12.14 -32.11 -29.51
CA ASN A 410 -12.42 -31.35 -30.72
C ASN A 410 -11.15 -31.12 -31.56
N LEU A 411 -10.02 -30.86 -30.96
CA LEU A 411 -8.72 -30.71 -31.66
C LEU A 411 -8.37 -32.01 -32.44
N LYS A 412 -8.52 -33.17 -31.80
CA LYS A 412 -8.27 -34.46 -32.47
C LYS A 412 -9.22 -34.69 -33.64
N ALA A 413 -10.51 -34.41 -33.45
CA ALA A 413 -11.52 -34.54 -34.51
C ALA A 413 -11.26 -33.57 -35.68
N ALA A 414 -10.88 -32.32 -35.37
CA ALA A 414 -10.59 -31.31 -36.40
C ALA A 414 -9.31 -31.66 -37.19
N GLN A 415 -8.28 -32.20 -36.53
CA GLN A 415 -7.07 -32.69 -37.22
C GLN A 415 -7.40 -33.80 -38.22
N GLU A 416 -8.20 -34.75 -37.78
CA GLU A 416 -8.62 -35.86 -38.68
C GLU A 416 -9.53 -35.36 -39.78
N ASN A 417 -10.48 -34.45 -39.50
CA ASN A 417 -11.30 -33.84 -40.53
C ASN A 417 -10.46 -33.10 -41.58
N LEU A 418 -9.48 -32.29 -41.16
CA LEU A 418 -8.59 -31.63 -42.11
C LEU A 418 -7.87 -32.64 -43.01
N ARG A 419 -7.31 -33.73 -42.42
CA ARG A 419 -6.65 -34.79 -43.19
C ARG A 419 -7.58 -35.40 -44.24
N ILE A 420 -8.84 -35.65 -43.88
CA ILE A 420 -9.84 -36.19 -44.78
C ILE A 420 -10.16 -35.22 -45.92
N GLN A 421 -10.35 -33.94 -45.61
CA GLN A 421 -10.65 -32.88 -46.61
C GLN A 421 -9.49 -32.67 -47.59
N GLU A 422 -8.23 -32.70 -47.10
CA GLU A 422 -7.04 -32.63 -47.92
C GLU A 422 -6.93 -33.81 -48.87
N LEU A 423 -7.21 -35.02 -48.39
CA LEU A 423 -7.21 -36.21 -49.20
C LEU A 423 -8.32 -36.17 -50.26
N SER A 424 -9.55 -35.84 -49.85
CA SER A 424 -10.69 -35.70 -50.76
C SER A 424 -10.44 -34.67 -51.87
N PHE A 425 -9.84 -33.53 -51.52
CA PHE A 425 -9.48 -32.52 -52.49
C PHE A 425 -8.41 -33.00 -53.49
N LYS A 426 -7.43 -33.77 -53.01
CA LYS A 426 -6.38 -34.37 -53.83
C LYS A 426 -6.91 -35.40 -54.84
N GLU A 427 -7.93 -36.14 -54.44
CA GLU A 427 -8.61 -37.17 -55.27
C GLU A 427 -9.78 -36.58 -56.10
N ASP A 428 -9.88 -35.24 -56.20
CA ASP A 428 -10.93 -34.53 -56.95
C ASP A 428 -12.38 -34.81 -56.44
N MET A 429 -12.52 -35.27 -55.19
CA MET A 429 -13.80 -35.56 -54.54
C MET A 429 -14.23 -34.47 -53.57
N GLY A 430 -13.39 -33.43 -53.36
CA GLY A 430 -13.61 -32.34 -52.44
C GLY A 430 -13.40 -30.97 -53.09
N THR A 431 -13.78 -29.90 -52.37
CA THR A 431 -13.62 -28.53 -52.83
C THR A 431 -12.52 -27.79 -52.06
N ALA A 432 -11.92 -26.75 -52.71
CA ALA A 432 -10.98 -25.85 -52.07
C ALA A 432 -11.58 -25.24 -50.79
N ALA A 433 -12.85 -24.85 -50.81
CA ALA A 433 -13.53 -24.27 -49.65
C ALA A 433 -13.54 -25.21 -48.45
N GLN A 434 -13.80 -26.53 -48.66
CA GLN A 434 -13.82 -27.54 -47.57
C GLN A 434 -12.43 -27.66 -46.89
N VAL A 435 -11.34 -27.63 -47.67
CA VAL A 435 -9.96 -27.64 -47.10
C VAL A 435 -9.67 -26.38 -46.30
N ILE A 436 -10.01 -25.21 -46.86
CA ILE A 436 -9.84 -23.92 -46.21
C ILE A 436 -10.63 -23.87 -44.92
N ASP A 437 -11.89 -24.30 -44.92
CA ASP A 437 -12.76 -24.31 -43.73
C ASP A 437 -12.24 -25.25 -42.64
N ALA A 438 -11.79 -26.45 -43.02
CA ALA A 438 -11.22 -27.43 -42.07
C ALA A 438 -9.92 -26.92 -41.46
N GLN A 439 -9.06 -26.28 -42.22
CA GLN A 439 -7.81 -25.67 -41.73
C GLN A 439 -8.10 -24.50 -40.80
N ASN A 440 -9.04 -23.62 -41.17
CA ASN A 440 -9.45 -22.50 -40.30
C ASN A 440 -10.08 -22.97 -39.00
N ALA A 441 -10.92 -24.05 -39.05
CA ALA A 441 -11.51 -24.65 -37.85
C ALA A 441 -10.45 -25.23 -36.94
N LEU A 442 -9.43 -25.91 -37.43
CA LEU A 442 -8.32 -26.44 -36.63
C LEU A 442 -7.51 -25.30 -36.00
N SER A 443 -7.18 -24.25 -36.75
CA SER A 443 -6.46 -23.09 -36.24
C SER A 443 -7.28 -22.30 -35.19
N GLY A 444 -8.60 -22.17 -35.43
CA GLY A 444 -9.54 -21.59 -34.47
C GLY A 444 -9.56 -22.35 -33.14
N LEU A 445 -9.65 -23.70 -33.19
CA LEU A 445 -9.62 -24.55 -31.98
C LEU A 445 -8.29 -24.47 -31.22
N LYS A 446 -7.14 -24.29 -31.90
CA LYS A 446 -5.86 -24.05 -31.24
C LYS A 446 -5.89 -22.73 -30.48
N SER A 447 -6.39 -21.68 -31.09
CA SER A 447 -6.55 -20.37 -30.47
C SER A 447 -7.54 -20.41 -29.28
N GLU A 448 -8.66 -21.11 -29.44
CA GLU A 448 -9.66 -21.29 -28.37
C GLU A 448 -9.10 -22.09 -27.19
N THR A 449 -8.26 -23.10 -27.44
CA THR A 449 -7.55 -23.84 -26.38
C THR A 449 -6.63 -22.92 -25.58
N ALA A 450 -5.89 -22.02 -26.23
CA ALA A 450 -5.04 -21.04 -25.55
C ALA A 450 -5.87 -20.02 -24.74
N LEU A 451 -6.98 -19.53 -25.31
CA LEU A 451 -7.91 -18.63 -24.62
C LEU A 451 -8.55 -19.28 -23.40
N ASN A 452 -8.97 -20.55 -23.50
CA ASN A 452 -9.54 -21.30 -22.39
C ASN A 452 -8.51 -21.54 -21.28
N ALA A 453 -7.25 -21.85 -21.62
CA ALA A 453 -6.19 -22.01 -20.65
C ALA A 453 -5.86 -20.67 -19.95
N TYR A 454 -5.85 -19.58 -20.69
CA TYR A 454 -5.70 -18.23 -20.09
C TYR A 454 -6.87 -17.90 -19.15
N LYS A 455 -8.11 -18.19 -19.56
CA LYS A 455 -9.29 -18.03 -18.71
C LYS A 455 -9.15 -18.82 -17.40
N TYR A 456 -8.70 -20.07 -17.47
CA TYR A 456 -8.42 -20.88 -16.30
C TYR A 456 -7.39 -20.23 -15.38
N VAL A 457 -6.26 -19.80 -15.93
CA VAL A 457 -5.18 -19.15 -15.17
C VAL A 457 -5.68 -17.89 -14.46
N MET A 458 -6.46 -17.06 -15.17
CA MET A 458 -6.99 -15.82 -14.58
C MET A 458 -8.05 -16.08 -13.51
N SER A 459 -8.94 -17.06 -13.72
CA SER A 459 -9.94 -17.46 -12.72
C SER A 459 -9.26 -18.05 -11.47
N LEU A 460 -8.22 -18.86 -11.63
CA LEU A 460 -7.40 -19.37 -10.52
C LEU A 460 -6.69 -18.23 -9.76
N ALA A 461 -6.08 -17.29 -10.48
CA ALA A 461 -5.41 -16.16 -9.88
C ALA A 461 -6.39 -15.28 -9.10
N ALA A 462 -7.57 -14.98 -9.66
CA ALA A 462 -8.64 -14.22 -9.00
C ALA A 462 -9.17 -14.92 -7.75
N LEU A 463 -9.33 -16.26 -7.81
CA LEU A 463 -9.72 -17.08 -6.67
C LEU A 463 -8.71 -16.99 -5.53
N LEU A 464 -7.43 -17.17 -5.83
CA LEU A 464 -6.35 -17.12 -4.84
C LEU A 464 -6.16 -15.72 -4.28
N GLN A 465 -6.28 -14.68 -5.10
CA GLN A 465 -6.21 -13.28 -4.65
C GLN A 465 -7.35 -12.95 -3.69
N SER A 466 -8.58 -13.32 -4.05
CA SER A 466 -9.77 -13.05 -3.23
C SER A 466 -9.72 -13.80 -1.91
N HIS A 467 -9.22 -15.03 -1.91
CA HIS A 467 -8.98 -15.82 -0.71
C HIS A 467 -7.83 -15.23 0.14
N GLY A 468 -6.85 -14.58 -0.46
CA GLY A 468 -5.65 -14.04 0.21
C GLY A 468 -4.49 -15.04 0.27
N SER A 469 -4.38 -15.91 -0.72
CA SER A 469 -3.33 -16.93 -0.84
C SER A 469 -2.65 -16.94 -2.23
N ILE A 470 -2.59 -15.78 -2.87
CA ILE A 470 -2.06 -15.66 -4.24
C ILE A 470 -0.56 -16.04 -4.32
N GLU A 471 0.17 -15.99 -3.22
CA GLU A 471 1.55 -16.47 -3.13
C GLU A 471 1.69 -17.96 -3.42
N GLN A 472 0.59 -18.74 -3.33
CA GLN A 472 0.57 -20.15 -3.65
C GLN A 472 0.39 -20.43 -5.15
N PHE A 473 0.18 -19.41 -5.99
CA PHE A 473 -0.08 -19.57 -7.41
C PHE A 473 1.00 -20.41 -8.11
N GLN A 474 2.28 -20.22 -7.77
CA GLN A 474 3.39 -21.00 -8.32
C GLN A 474 3.24 -22.53 -8.10
N THR A 475 2.64 -22.95 -7.00
CA THR A 475 2.45 -24.38 -6.71
C THR A 475 1.47 -25.04 -7.68
N TYR A 476 0.50 -24.26 -8.21
CA TYR A 476 -0.48 -24.77 -9.19
C TYR A 476 0.12 -24.97 -10.58
N ILE A 477 1.14 -24.18 -10.94
CA ILE A 477 1.86 -24.36 -12.23
C ILE A 477 2.52 -25.74 -12.29
N ASN A 478 3.06 -26.24 -11.17
CA ASN A 478 3.90 -27.44 -11.12
C ASN A 478 3.17 -28.67 -10.58
N GLN A 479 1.84 -28.68 -10.55
CA GLN A 479 1.08 -29.85 -10.08
C GLN A 479 1.22 -31.05 -11.04
N PRO A 480 1.21 -32.30 -10.52
CA PRO A 480 1.41 -33.51 -11.35
C PRO A 480 0.43 -33.67 -12.49
N ASN A 481 -0.81 -33.18 -12.33
CA ASN A 481 -1.89 -33.29 -13.29
C ASN A 481 -2.07 -32.01 -14.13
N THR A 482 -1.03 -31.23 -14.32
CA THR A 482 -1.07 -30.00 -15.10
C THR A 482 -0.85 -30.31 -16.58
N ARG A 483 -1.79 -29.89 -17.41
CA ARG A 483 -1.63 -29.86 -18.86
C ARG A 483 -1.16 -28.49 -19.29
N TYR A 484 -0.06 -28.46 -20.03
CA TYR A 484 0.49 -27.24 -20.60
C TYR A 484 0.00 -27.02 -22.04
N VAL A 485 -0.30 -25.78 -22.40
CA VAL A 485 -0.59 -25.33 -23.76
C VAL A 485 0.65 -24.67 -24.33
N ARG A 486 1.21 -25.32 -25.36
CA ARG A 486 2.46 -24.91 -26.03
C ARG A 486 2.22 -24.70 -27.50
#